data_cf423f46748d0008b7d44aee918672f1
#
_entry.id   cf423f46748d0008b7d44aee918672f1
#
_cell.length_a   1.000
_cell.length_b   1.000
_cell.length_c   1.000
_cell.angle_alpha   90.00
_cell.angle_beta   90.00
_cell.angle_gamma   90.00
#
_symmetry.space_group_name_H-M   'P 1'
#
loop_
_entity.id
_entity.type
_entity.pdbx_description
1 polymer ?
#
loop_
_entity_poly.entity_id
_entity_poly.type
_entity_poly.pdbx_seq_one_letter_code
_entity_poly.pdbx_strand_id
1 'polypeptide(L)'
;MEFIKKLDEVVAKILRVIVVLCVALIALILMFRVLIRFTPINISLSWTDEIVEWSMAYMIFLTSALIMRDGEHFRVDLLQEKFKGTTFVRILNVFIALVTAAFFTVFLYYAWDLFAKAQAPTIILRAPRQVPYASILIGGFLIFIYSIRDIVVSVKLLLRGEDQDKKEEESRG
;
A
#
# COMPACT_ATOMS: atom_id res chain seq x y z
N MET A 1 -10.09 22.17 -1.20
CA MET A 1 -9.95 20.95 -0.39
C MET A 1 -10.93 19.83 -0.79
N GLU A 2 -12.17 20.15 -1.21
CA GLU A 2 -13.14 19.12 -1.65
C GLU A 2 -12.73 18.36 -2.92
N PHE A 3 -12.09 19.03 -3.87
CA PHE A 3 -11.63 18.39 -5.11
C PHE A 3 -10.60 17.29 -4.85
N ILE A 4 -9.64 17.53 -3.96
CA ILE A 4 -8.59 16.54 -3.59
C ILE A 4 -9.22 15.33 -2.90
N LYS A 5 -10.22 15.54 -2.02
CA LYS A 5 -10.93 14.44 -1.36
C LYS A 5 -11.72 13.60 -2.36
N LYS A 6 -12.44 14.22 -3.28
CA LYS A 6 -13.16 13.50 -4.34
C LYS A 6 -12.24 12.70 -5.23
N LEU A 7 -11.07 13.27 -5.60
CA LEU A 7 -10.06 12.57 -6.38
C LEU A 7 -9.53 11.34 -5.64
N ASP A 8 -9.20 11.49 -4.36
CA ASP A 8 -8.72 10.41 -3.50
C ASP A 8 -9.77 9.28 -3.35
N GLU A 9 -11.04 9.63 -3.19
CA GLU A 9 -12.14 8.65 -3.13
C GLU A 9 -12.30 7.88 -4.45
N VAL A 10 -12.20 8.58 -5.59
CA VAL A 10 -12.28 7.93 -6.91
C VAL A 10 -11.11 6.98 -7.12
N VAL A 11 -9.88 7.42 -6.81
CA VAL A 11 -8.68 6.57 -6.88
C VAL A 11 -8.86 5.33 -5.99
N ALA A 12 -9.26 5.50 -4.74
CA ALA A 12 -9.48 4.38 -3.83
C ALA A 12 -10.56 3.41 -4.33
N LYS A 13 -11.63 3.91 -4.94
CA LYS A 13 -12.68 3.07 -5.52
C LYS A 13 -12.14 2.24 -6.69
N ILE A 14 -11.35 2.87 -7.57
CA ILE A 14 -10.69 2.18 -8.70
C ILE A 14 -9.75 1.09 -8.18
N LEU A 15 -8.90 1.40 -7.20
CA LEU A 15 -7.97 0.44 -6.60
C LEU A 15 -8.71 -0.76 -5.99
N ARG A 16 -9.79 -0.52 -5.24
CA ARG A 16 -10.61 -1.60 -4.67
C ARG A 16 -11.20 -2.51 -5.74
N VAL A 17 -11.71 -1.93 -6.83
CA VAL A 17 -12.23 -2.72 -7.95
C VAL A 17 -11.13 -3.57 -8.59
N ILE A 18 -9.95 -3.02 -8.82
CA ILE A 18 -8.81 -3.76 -9.38
C ILE A 18 -8.40 -4.90 -8.44
N VAL A 19 -8.30 -4.66 -7.13
CA VAL A 19 -7.97 -5.70 -6.15
C VAL A 19 -8.98 -6.83 -6.16
N VAL A 20 -10.28 -6.51 -6.15
CA VAL A 20 -11.36 -7.51 -6.22
C VAL A 20 -11.27 -8.33 -7.51
N LEU A 21 -11.00 -7.67 -8.65
CA LEU A 21 -10.82 -8.36 -9.92
C LEU A 21 -9.59 -9.29 -9.91
N CYS A 22 -8.47 -8.86 -9.31
CA CYS A 22 -7.30 -9.71 -9.15
C CYS A 22 -7.60 -10.96 -8.31
N VAL A 23 -8.29 -10.80 -7.17
CA VAL A 23 -8.69 -11.92 -6.31
C VAL A 23 -9.62 -12.88 -7.05
N ALA A 24 -10.62 -12.35 -7.74
CA ALA A 24 -11.55 -13.17 -8.54
C ALA A 24 -10.82 -13.93 -9.65
N LEU A 25 -9.89 -13.27 -10.35
CA LEU A 25 -9.08 -13.89 -11.40
C LEU A 25 -8.22 -15.02 -10.86
N ILE A 26 -7.52 -14.81 -9.73
CA ILE A 26 -6.73 -15.84 -9.08
C ILE A 26 -7.60 -17.03 -8.70
N ALA A 27 -8.76 -16.80 -8.07
CA ALA A 27 -9.68 -17.85 -7.67
C ALA A 27 -10.20 -18.65 -8.87
N LEU A 28 -10.57 -18.00 -9.97
CA LEU A 28 -11.02 -18.65 -11.20
C LEU A 28 -9.93 -19.49 -11.84
N ILE A 29 -8.70 -18.97 -11.93
CA ILE A 29 -7.57 -19.70 -12.51
C ILE A 29 -7.25 -20.94 -11.66
N LEU A 30 -7.19 -20.81 -10.34
CA LEU A 30 -6.89 -21.94 -9.46
C LEU A 30 -8.00 -22.99 -9.51
N MET A 31 -9.27 -22.57 -9.54
CA MET A 31 -10.40 -23.48 -9.73
C MET A 31 -10.29 -24.23 -11.07
N PHE A 32 -9.98 -23.52 -12.15
CA PHE A 32 -9.80 -24.10 -13.47
C PHE A 32 -8.66 -25.12 -13.50
N ARG A 33 -7.52 -24.84 -12.85
CA ARG A 33 -6.40 -25.79 -12.71
C ARG A 33 -6.79 -27.05 -11.97
N VAL A 34 -7.58 -26.93 -10.89
CA VAL A 34 -8.08 -28.08 -10.15
C VAL A 34 -8.99 -28.94 -11.03
N LEU A 35 -9.93 -28.32 -11.77
CA LEU A 35 -10.83 -29.05 -12.66
C LEU A 35 -10.07 -29.82 -13.77
N ILE A 36 -9.07 -29.19 -14.39
CA ILE A 36 -8.26 -29.83 -15.43
C ILE A 36 -7.46 -31.00 -14.86
N ARG A 37 -6.97 -30.89 -13.64
CA ARG A 37 -6.20 -31.99 -13.02
C ARG A 37 -6.98 -33.31 -12.91
N PHE A 38 -8.32 -33.24 -12.78
CA PHE A 38 -9.19 -34.43 -12.73
C PHE A 38 -9.67 -34.89 -14.10
N THR A 39 -9.27 -34.19 -15.17
CA THR A 39 -9.63 -34.55 -16.53
C THR A 39 -8.42 -35.26 -17.21
N PRO A 40 -8.59 -36.26 -18.03
CA PRO A 40 -7.48 -36.96 -18.70
C PRO A 40 -6.86 -36.15 -19.85
N ILE A 41 -6.89 -34.80 -19.76
CA ILE A 41 -6.43 -33.88 -20.78
C ILE A 41 -5.05 -33.36 -20.39
N ASN A 42 -4.02 -33.70 -21.17
CA ASN A 42 -2.65 -33.21 -20.99
C ASN A 42 -2.48 -31.80 -21.62
N ILE A 43 -2.92 -30.76 -20.94
CA ILE A 43 -2.67 -29.38 -21.33
C ILE A 43 -1.62 -28.76 -20.40
N SER A 44 -0.58 -28.14 -20.99
CA SER A 44 0.37 -27.35 -20.20
C SER A 44 -0.29 -26.05 -19.72
N LEU A 45 -0.44 -25.90 -18.40
CA LEU A 45 -1.04 -24.74 -17.76
C LEU A 45 0.01 -23.76 -17.20
N SER A 46 1.26 -23.85 -17.64
CA SER A 46 2.36 -23.04 -17.12
C SER A 46 2.12 -21.52 -17.26
N TRP A 47 1.37 -21.09 -18.29
CA TRP A 47 1.00 -19.70 -18.49
C TRP A 47 0.13 -19.12 -17.35
N THR A 48 -0.62 -19.99 -16.67
CA THR A 48 -1.48 -19.56 -15.55
C THR A 48 -0.66 -19.13 -14.34
N ASP A 49 0.53 -19.69 -14.16
CA ASP A 49 1.41 -19.35 -13.04
C ASP A 49 1.88 -17.89 -13.15
N GLU A 50 2.27 -17.45 -14.37
CA GLU A 50 2.66 -16.04 -14.59
C GLU A 50 1.50 -15.07 -14.33
N ILE A 51 0.27 -15.42 -14.78
CA ILE A 51 -0.90 -14.53 -14.55
C ILE A 51 -1.26 -14.45 -13.07
N VAL A 52 -1.18 -15.58 -12.35
CA VAL A 52 -1.43 -15.61 -10.91
C VAL A 52 -0.39 -14.76 -10.17
N GLU A 53 0.90 -14.93 -10.50
CA GLU A 53 2.00 -14.14 -9.92
C GLU A 53 1.79 -12.63 -10.12
N TRP A 54 1.43 -12.20 -11.34
CA TRP A 54 1.17 -10.81 -11.64
C TRP A 54 -0.04 -10.28 -10.85
N SER A 55 -1.13 -11.04 -10.85
CA SER A 55 -2.34 -10.67 -10.11
C SER A 55 -2.07 -10.56 -8.61
N MET A 56 -1.25 -11.46 -8.04
CA MET A 56 -0.82 -11.38 -6.64
C MET A 56 0.01 -10.12 -6.36
N ALA A 57 0.94 -9.78 -7.27
CA ALA A 57 1.76 -8.57 -7.11
C ALA A 57 0.87 -7.31 -7.09
N TYR A 58 -0.05 -7.15 -8.05
CA TYR A 58 -1.00 -6.05 -8.06
C TYR A 58 -1.88 -6.04 -6.81
N MET A 59 -2.44 -7.17 -6.42
CA MET A 59 -3.27 -7.29 -5.23
C MET A 59 -2.53 -6.81 -3.97
N ILE A 60 -1.29 -7.26 -3.76
CA ILE A 60 -0.50 -6.94 -2.57
C ILE A 60 -0.18 -5.44 -2.52
N PHE A 61 0.41 -4.88 -3.59
CA PHE A 61 0.86 -3.49 -3.57
C PHE A 61 -0.31 -2.49 -3.55
N LEU A 62 -1.41 -2.77 -4.28
CA LEU A 62 -2.57 -1.89 -4.27
C LEU A 62 -3.35 -1.97 -2.95
N THR A 63 -3.45 -3.16 -2.35
CA THR A 63 -4.06 -3.30 -1.01
C THR A 63 -3.23 -2.60 0.05
N SER A 64 -1.90 -2.70 0.01
CA SER A 64 -1.01 -1.98 0.93
C SER A 64 -1.20 -0.46 0.82
N ALA A 65 -1.38 0.07 -0.41
CA ALA A 65 -1.68 1.48 -0.61
C ALA A 65 -3.04 1.88 -0.03
N LEU A 66 -4.07 1.04 -0.15
CA LEU A 66 -5.39 1.27 0.45
C LEU A 66 -5.34 1.27 1.98
N ILE A 67 -4.63 0.31 2.60
CA ILE A 67 -4.45 0.23 4.05
C ILE A 67 -3.72 1.49 4.56
N MET A 68 -2.66 1.92 3.86
CA MET A 68 -1.95 3.15 4.21
C MET A 68 -2.84 4.40 4.10
N ARG A 69 -3.69 4.46 3.06
CA ARG A 69 -4.68 5.53 2.89
C ARG A 69 -5.63 5.63 4.07
N ASP A 70 -6.16 4.49 4.51
CA ASP A 70 -7.14 4.42 5.60
C ASP A 70 -6.49 4.67 6.98
N GLY A 71 -5.16 4.83 7.01
CA GLY A 71 -4.38 5.18 8.21
C GLY A 71 -4.17 4.01 9.18
N GLU A 72 -4.42 2.78 8.74
CA GLU A 72 -4.32 1.57 9.57
C GLU A 72 -2.92 0.93 9.58
N HIS A 73 -2.02 1.38 8.68
CA HIS A 73 -0.79 0.63 8.38
C HIS A 73 0.25 0.60 9.51
N PHE A 74 0.28 1.59 10.41
CA PHE A 74 1.27 1.65 11.49
C PHE A 74 0.72 2.18 12.83
N ARG A 75 -0.60 2.18 12.99
CA ARG A 75 -1.16 2.49 14.31
C ARG A 75 -0.97 1.26 15.17
N VAL A 76 -0.01 1.32 16.07
CA VAL A 76 0.10 0.36 17.17
C VAL A 76 -1.04 0.69 18.13
N ASP A 77 -2.27 0.25 17.77
CA ASP A 77 -3.50 0.56 18.51
C ASP A 77 -3.37 0.23 20.00
N LEU A 78 -2.66 -0.84 20.34
CA LEU A 78 -2.36 -1.23 21.71
C LEU A 78 -1.56 -0.19 22.50
N LEU A 79 -0.58 0.48 21.88
CA LEU A 79 0.19 1.54 22.54
C LEU A 79 -0.61 2.84 22.62
N GLN A 80 -1.35 3.16 21.56
CA GLN A 80 -2.21 4.36 21.52
C GLN A 80 -3.37 4.26 22.51
N GLU A 81 -3.93 3.07 22.69
CA GLU A 81 -5.03 2.83 23.63
C GLU A 81 -4.58 2.96 25.10
N LYS A 82 -3.37 2.50 25.41
CA LYS A 82 -2.80 2.53 26.77
C LYS A 82 -2.24 3.90 27.17
N PHE A 83 -1.82 4.73 26.19
CA PHE A 83 -1.17 6.02 26.41
C PHE A 83 -1.87 7.17 25.66
N LYS A 84 -3.19 7.07 25.44
CA LYS A 84 -3.99 8.13 24.78
C LYS A 84 -3.76 9.47 25.49
N GLY A 85 -3.39 10.47 24.70
CA GLY A 85 -3.19 11.85 25.18
C GLY A 85 -1.78 12.20 25.61
N THR A 86 -0.85 11.26 25.65
CA THR A 86 0.52 11.55 26.07
C THR A 86 1.35 12.11 24.92
N THR A 87 2.15 13.17 25.16
CA THR A 87 3.10 13.77 24.22
C THR A 87 4.04 12.74 23.58
N PHE A 88 4.40 11.70 24.36
CA PHE A 88 5.21 10.59 23.87
C PHE A 88 4.61 9.87 22.64
N VAL A 89 3.31 9.58 22.65
CA VAL A 89 2.63 8.93 21.51
C VAL A 89 2.62 9.83 20.28
N ARG A 90 2.48 11.15 20.47
CA ARG A 90 2.51 12.13 19.37
C ARG A 90 3.89 12.15 18.71
N ILE A 91 4.96 12.17 19.50
CA ILE A 91 6.35 12.13 19.00
C ILE A 91 6.62 10.80 18.28
N LEU A 92 6.17 9.68 18.86
CA LEU A 92 6.33 8.36 18.27
C LEU A 92 5.65 8.26 16.90
N ASN A 93 4.44 8.81 16.76
CA ASN A 93 3.72 8.83 15.47
C ASN A 93 4.47 9.65 14.40
N VAL A 94 5.06 10.78 14.76
CA VAL A 94 5.90 11.56 13.84
C VAL A 94 7.13 10.78 13.44
N PHE A 95 7.80 10.12 14.39
CA PHE A 95 8.98 9.30 14.12
C PHE A 95 8.66 8.14 13.17
N ILE A 96 7.58 7.39 13.43
CA ILE A 96 7.12 6.30 12.56
C ILE A 96 6.81 6.82 11.15
N ALA A 97 6.08 7.93 11.03
CA ALA A 97 5.75 8.52 9.73
C ALA A 97 7.01 8.93 8.95
N LEU A 98 8.03 9.50 9.62
CA LEU A 98 9.31 9.85 9.00
C LEU A 98 10.09 8.62 8.52
N VAL A 99 10.19 7.59 9.36
CA VAL A 99 10.88 6.33 9.01
C VAL A 99 10.19 5.66 7.82
N THR A 100 8.86 5.63 7.81
CA THR A 100 8.07 5.08 6.71
C THR A 100 8.31 5.85 5.41
N ALA A 101 8.28 7.18 5.45
CA ALA A 101 8.54 8.01 4.27
C ALA A 101 9.96 7.83 3.73
N ALA A 102 10.97 7.78 4.62
CA ALA A 102 12.34 7.53 4.25
C ALA A 102 12.51 6.15 3.58
N PHE A 103 11.90 5.12 4.17
CA PHE A 103 11.90 3.77 3.59
C PHE A 103 11.28 3.76 2.18
N PHE A 104 10.09 4.33 2.00
CA PHE A 104 9.44 4.35 0.70
C PHE A 104 10.14 5.23 -0.33
N THR A 105 10.89 6.25 0.08
CA THR A 105 11.74 7.02 -0.83
C THR A 105 12.84 6.15 -1.43
N VAL A 106 13.55 5.41 -0.58
CA VAL A 106 14.60 4.47 -1.01
C VAL A 106 14.00 3.32 -1.84
N PHE A 107 12.86 2.80 -1.39
CA PHE A 107 12.13 1.75 -2.09
C PHE A 107 11.74 2.15 -3.52
N LEU A 108 11.19 3.35 -3.72
CA LEU A 108 10.82 3.85 -5.04
C LEU A 108 12.02 4.05 -5.96
N TYR A 109 13.15 4.51 -5.41
CA TYR A 109 14.39 4.63 -6.18
C TYR A 109 14.81 3.29 -6.77
N TYR A 110 14.86 2.23 -5.97
CA TYR A 110 15.21 0.89 -6.44
C TYR A 110 14.11 0.23 -7.29
N ALA A 111 12.84 0.50 -6.99
CA ALA A 111 11.73 0.02 -7.79
C ALA A 111 11.76 0.60 -9.22
N TRP A 112 12.14 1.87 -9.36
CA TRP A 112 12.33 2.50 -10.66
C TRP A 112 13.49 1.87 -11.44
N ASP A 113 14.62 1.66 -10.79
CA ASP A 113 15.79 1.02 -11.40
C ASP A 113 15.46 -0.41 -11.88
N LEU A 114 14.73 -1.16 -11.05
CA LEU A 114 14.23 -2.49 -11.38
C LEU A 114 13.30 -2.47 -12.60
N PHE A 115 12.32 -1.57 -12.61
CA PHE A 115 11.39 -1.41 -13.72
C PHE A 115 12.11 -1.01 -15.03
N ALA A 116 13.05 -0.08 -14.97
CA ALA A 116 13.80 0.39 -16.14
C ALA A 116 14.67 -0.72 -16.75
N LYS A 117 15.25 -1.59 -15.91
CA LYS A 117 16.11 -2.71 -16.34
C LYS A 117 15.32 -3.96 -16.77
N ALA A 118 14.04 -4.05 -16.45
CA ALA A 118 13.21 -5.22 -16.73
C ALA A 118 12.73 -5.29 -18.19
N GLN A 119 13.66 -5.21 -19.14
CA GLN A 119 13.32 -5.26 -20.59
C GLN A 119 13.18 -6.69 -21.14
N ALA A 120 13.70 -7.69 -20.42
CA ALA A 120 13.63 -9.07 -20.86
C ALA A 120 12.16 -9.58 -20.85
N PRO A 121 11.74 -10.36 -21.87
CA PRO A 121 10.41 -10.95 -21.86
C PRO A 121 10.30 -12.01 -20.77
N THR A 122 9.07 -12.27 -20.31
CA THR A 122 8.76 -13.41 -19.43
C THR A 122 8.94 -14.74 -20.18
N ILE A 123 9.14 -15.80 -19.43
CA ILE A 123 9.58 -17.09 -19.98
C ILE A 123 8.45 -17.74 -20.79
N ILE A 124 7.21 -17.66 -20.33
CA ILE A 124 6.08 -18.43 -20.87
C ILE A 124 5.20 -17.54 -21.77
N LEU A 125 4.70 -16.41 -21.24
CA LEU A 125 3.85 -15.49 -21.99
C LEU A 125 4.62 -14.60 -22.95
N ARG A 126 5.96 -14.54 -22.83
CA ARG A 126 6.83 -13.62 -23.57
C ARG A 126 6.38 -12.14 -23.51
N ALA A 127 5.68 -11.80 -22.45
CA ALA A 127 5.24 -10.44 -22.17
C ALA A 127 6.37 -9.64 -21.50
N PRO A 128 6.37 -8.30 -21.60
CA PRO A 128 7.39 -7.48 -20.92
C PRO A 128 7.33 -7.67 -19.40
N ARG A 129 8.45 -7.99 -18.77
CA ARG A 129 8.54 -8.08 -17.29
C ARG A 129 8.20 -6.77 -16.58
N GLN A 130 8.18 -5.67 -17.30
CA GLN A 130 7.71 -4.39 -16.80
C GLN A 130 6.28 -4.43 -16.28
N VAL A 131 5.42 -5.32 -16.82
CA VAL A 131 3.99 -5.42 -16.42
C VAL A 131 3.86 -5.77 -14.93
N PRO A 132 4.40 -6.86 -14.38
CA PRO A 132 4.31 -7.12 -12.94
C PRO A 132 5.06 -6.08 -12.10
N TYR A 133 6.19 -5.53 -12.58
CA TYR A 133 6.95 -4.52 -11.84
C TYR A 133 6.26 -3.16 -11.78
N ALA A 134 5.35 -2.86 -12.72
CA ALA A 134 4.52 -1.66 -12.64
C ALA A 134 3.64 -1.64 -11.38
N SER A 135 3.22 -2.81 -10.86
CA SER A 135 2.46 -2.89 -9.60
C SER A 135 3.25 -2.34 -8.41
N ILE A 136 4.56 -2.63 -8.36
CA ILE A 136 5.48 -2.17 -7.32
C ILE A 136 5.62 -0.64 -7.38
N LEU A 137 5.78 -0.09 -8.59
CA LEU A 137 5.89 1.36 -8.78
C LEU A 137 4.59 2.08 -8.42
N ILE A 138 3.45 1.61 -8.93
CA ILE A 138 2.16 2.25 -8.70
C ILE A 138 1.80 2.18 -7.22
N GLY A 139 1.88 0.99 -6.62
CA GLY A 139 1.57 0.81 -5.21
C GLY A 139 2.54 1.55 -4.29
N GLY A 140 3.85 1.45 -4.54
CA GLY A 140 4.88 2.17 -3.80
C GLY A 140 4.74 3.69 -3.88
N PHE A 141 4.41 4.23 -5.05
CA PHE A 141 4.16 5.66 -5.25
C PHE A 141 2.94 6.15 -4.47
N LEU A 142 1.85 5.38 -4.48
CA LEU A 142 0.65 5.71 -3.69
C LEU A 142 0.95 5.68 -2.19
N ILE A 143 1.66 4.65 -1.71
CA ILE A 143 2.05 4.55 -0.30
C ILE A 143 2.93 5.74 0.08
N PHE A 144 3.87 6.15 -0.77
CA PHE A 144 4.72 7.31 -0.54
C PHE A 144 3.89 8.61 -0.39
N ILE A 145 2.91 8.83 -1.27
CA ILE A 145 2.01 10.00 -1.17
C ILE A 145 1.25 10.00 0.15
N TYR A 146 0.69 8.84 0.54
CA TYR A 146 -0.05 8.72 1.80
C TYR A 146 0.88 8.87 3.02
N SER A 147 2.13 8.41 2.94
CA SER A 147 3.14 8.60 3.98
C SER A 147 3.45 10.09 4.21
N ILE A 148 3.58 10.89 3.14
CA ILE A 148 3.76 12.34 3.26
C ILE A 148 2.52 12.99 3.94
N ARG A 149 1.31 12.57 3.56
CA ARG A 149 0.09 13.04 4.23
C ARG A 149 0.12 12.76 5.72
N ASP A 150 0.53 11.55 6.10
CA ASP A 150 0.57 11.14 7.50
C ASP A 150 1.61 11.91 8.32
N ILE A 151 2.76 12.27 7.73
CA ILE A 151 3.73 13.19 8.35
C ILE A 151 3.04 14.54 8.66
N VAL A 152 2.37 15.13 7.68
CA VAL A 152 1.70 16.43 7.84
C VAL A 152 0.63 16.37 8.92
N VAL A 153 -0.15 15.30 8.97
CA VAL A 153 -1.19 15.11 9.99
C VAL A 153 -0.57 14.92 11.37
N SER A 154 0.46 14.06 11.50
CA SER A 154 1.13 13.78 12.77
C SER A 154 1.81 15.03 13.35
N VAL A 155 2.48 15.83 12.50
CA VAL A 155 3.10 17.09 12.93
C VAL A 155 2.04 18.11 13.39
N LYS A 156 0.93 18.24 12.66
CA LYS A 156 -0.17 19.14 13.08
C LYS A 156 -0.78 18.72 14.42
N LEU A 157 -0.93 17.44 14.66
CA LEU A 157 -1.45 16.92 15.93
C LEU A 157 -0.47 17.15 17.08
N LEU A 158 0.84 17.04 16.82
CA LEU A 158 1.87 17.35 17.81
C LEU A 158 1.81 18.83 18.23
N LEU A 159 1.83 19.75 17.26
CA LEU A 159 1.79 21.20 17.52
C LEU A 159 0.50 21.63 18.23
N ARG A 160 -0.66 21.08 17.82
CA ARG A 160 -1.94 21.40 18.44
C ARG A 160 -2.05 20.87 19.88
N GLY A 161 -1.37 19.78 20.18
CA GLY A 161 -1.32 19.22 21.53
C GLY A 161 -0.47 20.04 22.47
N GLU A 162 0.66 20.60 22.02
CA GLU A 162 1.48 21.52 22.83
C GLU A 162 0.72 22.80 23.21
N ASP A 163 -0.14 23.32 22.31
CA ASP A 163 -0.97 24.49 22.60
C ASP A 163 -2.06 24.20 23.64
N GLN A 164 -2.57 23.00 23.72
CA GLN A 164 -3.55 22.59 24.73
C GLN A 164 -2.88 22.37 26.10
N ASP A 165 -1.75 21.69 26.12
CA ASP A 165 -0.98 21.42 27.35
C ASP A 165 -0.54 22.74 28.00
N LYS A 166 -0.08 23.75 27.21
CA LYS A 166 0.26 25.09 27.72
C LYS A 166 -0.93 25.88 28.31
N LYS A 167 -2.10 25.78 27.63
CA LYS A 167 -3.32 26.43 28.13
C LYS A 167 -3.85 25.83 29.43
N GLU A 168 -3.67 24.52 29.62
CA GLU A 168 -4.02 23.84 30.85
C GLU A 168 -3.06 24.20 32.01
N GLU A 169 -1.78 24.41 31.74
CA GLU A 169 -0.81 24.87 32.72
C GLU A 169 -1.10 26.31 33.15
N GLU A 170 -1.37 27.21 32.20
CA GLU A 170 -1.75 28.61 32.50
C GLU A 170 -3.08 28.75 33.28
N SER A 171 -4.00 27.77 33.10
CA SER A 171 -5.26 27.79 33.85
C SER A 171 -5.18 27.21 35.25
N ARG A 172 -4.09 26.54 35.59
CA ARG A 172 -3.84 25.91 36.90
C ARG A 172 -2.89 26.69 37.80
N GLY A 173 -2.22 27.73 37.29
CA GLY A 173 -1.33 28.61 38.03
C GLY A 173 -2.01 29.95 38.33
#